data_44210f76a7fec38145bd89ad268b647b
#
_entry.id   44210f76a7fec38145bd89ad268b647b
#
_cell.length_a   1.000
_cell.length_b   1.000
_cell.length_c   1.000
_cell.angle_alpha   90.00
_cell.angle_beta   90.00
_cell.angle_gamma   90.00
#
_symmetry.space_group_name_H-M   'P 1'
#
loop_
_entity.id
_entity.type
_entity.pdbx_description
1 polymer ?
#
loop_
_entity_poly.entity_id
_entity_poly.type
_entity_poly.pdbx_seq_one_letter_code
_entity_poly.pdbx_strand_id
1 'polypeptide(L)'
;AKSAAKARSVALANGQQRALERLLRRLVLEEDQVLLPVLETTQIAALVDGYEIEKELVSLTRYRANLIFYFNKIMVRKLLQQRNIRFAETRSSDVLVVPVFDAGDGATLWFEPGDWRTAWLTRPANEGLVPLILPLGDVMDMATIEAAEALAPSHEALLGLAERYGTREVVVASAFLDLPEPAVRDDLDVNAAGVSDASDTPVGDAAETGVSNSRRVRGPVEGANLQLIIHRVGAKTQSTTSEFLRGAQSESRESLLARAVQRIVAHVESGWKQANILRFGRESEMQIMVPLNSLADWVETRRRLRELAVVVSVDLATLSRGQANVLLRYFGEKEQLMLGLAQSNLALNLESGNWVLQTDG
;
A
#
# COMPACT_ATOMS: atom_id res chain seq x y z
N ALA A 1 -22.54 -9.85 27.24
CA ALA A 1 -21.89 -10.04 28.53
C ALA A 1 -22.89 -9.90 29.68
N LYS A 2 -22.60 -10.47 30.86
CA LYS A 2 -23.50 -10.37 32.03
C LYS A 2 -23.47 -8.96 32.68
N SER A 3 -22.50 -8.10 32.33
CA SER A 3 -22.39 -6.71 32.78
C SER A 3 -21.57 -5.87 31.76
N ALA A 4 -21.76 -4.55 31.81
CA ALA A 4 -20.99 -3.61 30.97
C ALA A 4 -19.47 -3.72 31.21
N ALA A 5 -19.05 -3.88 32.47
CA ALA A 5 -17.63 -4.04 32.82
C ALA A 5 -17.03 -5.30 32.18
N LYS A 6 -17.73 -6.43 32.20
CA LYS A 6 -17.29 -7.66 31.54
C LYS A 6 -17.32 -7.53 30.00
N ALA A 7 -18.31 -6.79 29.45
CA ALA A 7 -18.35 -6.50 28.02
C ALA A 7 -17.13 -5.69 27.58
N ARG A 8 -16.75 -4.68 28.37
CA ARG A 8 -15.57 -3.83 28.11
C ARG A 8 -14.28 -4.64 28.16
N SER A 9 -14.05 -5.45 29.19
CA SER A 9 -12.82 -6.24 29.29
C SER A 9 -12.65 -7.22 28.12
N VAL A 10 -13.73 -7.89 27.71
CA VAL A 10 -13.71 -8.79 26.54
C VAL A 10 -13.46 -8.01 25.25
N ALA A 11 -14.08 -6.84 25.07
CA ALA A 11 -13.88 -6.02 23.89
C ALA A 11 -12.44 -5.50 23.78
N LEU A 12 -11.83 -5.08 24.91
CA LEU A 12 -10.43 -4.66 24.98
C LEU A 12 -9.49 -5.82 24.59
N ALA A 13 -9.66 -7.00 25.17
CA ALA A 13 -8.83 -8.16 24.85
C ALA A 13 -8.94 -8.55 23.38
N ASN A 14 -10.17 -8.61 22.83
CA ASN A 14 -10.38 -8.88 21.40
C ASN A 14 -9.80 -7.76 20.52
N GLY A 15 -9.88 -6.51 20.95
CA GLY A 15 -9.29 -5.37 20.28
C GLY A 15 -7.77 -5.47 20.20
N GLN A 16 -7.11 -5.79 21.32
CA GLN A 16 -5.65 -6.01 21.38
C GLN A 16 -5.19 -7.11 20.44
N GLN A 17 -5.90 -8.25 20.45
CA GLN A 17 -5.58 -9.37 19.60
C GLN A 17 -5.65 -8.97 18.10
N ARG A 18 -6.77 -8.37 17.68
CA ARG A 18 -6.95 -7.93 16.28
C ARG A 18 -5.93 -6.86 15.87
N ALA A 19 -5.61 -5.93 16.76
CA ALA A 19 -4.63 -4.89 16.51
C ALA A 19 -3.23 -5.47 16.35
N LEU A 20 -2.84 -6.45 17.19
CA LEU A 20 -1.56 -7.15 17.05
C LEU A 20 -1.49 -7.97 15.77
N GLU A 21 -2.53 -8.74 15.43
CA GLU A 21 -2.59 -9.49 14.17
C GLU A 21 -2.41 -8.56 12.96
N ARG A 22 -3.07 -7.39 12.97
CA ARG A 22 -2.95 -6.38 11.92
C ARG A 22 -1.54 -5.82 11.86
N LEU A 23 -0.93 -5.49 13.01
CA LEU A 23 0.45 -5.03 13.08
C LEU A 23 1.43 -6.07 12.53
N LEU A 24 1.31 -7.32 12.94
CA LEU A 24 2.21 -8.38 12.50
C LEU A 24 2.08 -8.65 10.98
N ARG A 25 0.86 -8.67 10.43
CA ARG A 25 0.64 -8.77 8.98
C ARG A 25 1.22 -7.58 8.21
N ARG A 26 1.17 -6.39 8.80
CA ARG A 26 1.78 -5.19 8.22
C ARG A 26 3.29 -5.32 8.11
N LEU A 27 3.96 -5.89 9.11
CA LEU A 27 5.41 -5.97 9.18
C LEU A 27 5.98 -7.18 8.43
N VAL A 28 5.32 -8.33 8.52
CA VAL A 28 5.80 -9.63 8.03
C VAL A 28 5.45 -9.85 6.57
N LEU A 29 6.31 -10.51 5.83
CA LEU A 29 6.03 -10.96 4.46
C LEU A 29 4.83 -11.92 4.42
N GLU A 30 4.06 -11.88 3.34
CA GLU A 30 2.88 -12.74 3.19
C GLU A 30 3.21 -14.22 3.34
N GLU A 31 4.31 -14.67 2.74
CA GLU A 31 4.82 -16.05 2.81
C GLU A 31 5.22 -16.49 4.23
N ASP A 32 5.68 -15.55 5.07
CA ASP A 32 6.10 -15.83 6.44
C ASP A 32 4.96 -15.68 7.46
N GLN A 33 3.77 -15.21 7.06
CA GLN A 33 2.64 -15.02 7.96
C GLN A 33 2.15 -16.33 8.60
N VAL A 34 2.38 -17.47 7.94
CA VAL A 34 2.06 -18.79 8.48
C VAL A 34 2.90 -19.14 9.71
N LEU A 35 4.05 -18.48 9.89
CA LEU A 35 4.96 -18.67 11.03
C LEU A 35 4.57 -17.81 12.25
N LEU A 36 3.58 -16.91 12.09
CA LEU A 36 3.16 -16.04 13.16
C LEU A 36 2.59 -16.83 14.34
N PRO A 37 3.01 -16.52 15.57
CA PRO A 37 2.55 -17.24 16.74
C PRO A 37 1.11 -16.93 17.10
N VAL A 38 0.38 -17.92 17.55
CA VAL A 38 -0.83 -17.69 18.33
C VAL A 38 -0.42 -17.36 19.77
N LEU A 39 -0.77 -16.17 20.23
CA LEU A 39 -0.41 -15.67 21.55
C LEU A 39 -1.60 -15.66 22.50
N GLU A 40 -1.35 -15.98 23.74
CA GLU A 40 -2.31 -15.86 24.83
C GLU A 40 -2.59 -14.38 25.16
N THR A 41 -3.78 -14.08 25.68
CA THR A 41 -4.20 -12.70 26.01
C THR A 41 -3.20 -12.00 26.95
N THR A 42 -2.59 -12.71 27.88
CA THR A 42 -1.56 -12.19 28.80
C THR A 42 -0.27 -11.81 28.09
N GLN A 43 0.13 -12.61 27.11
CA GLN A 43 1.31 -12.34 26.28
C GLN A 43 1.08 -11.12 25.37
N ILE A 44 -0.12 -11.01 24.80
CA ILE A 44 -0.51 -9.85 24.00
C ILE A 44 -0.50 -8.58 24.85
N ALA A 45 -1.10 -8.63 26.05
CA ALA A 45 -1.13 -7.49 26.96
C ALA A 45 0.28 -7.00 27.34
N ALA A 46 1.26 -7.91 27.46
CA ALA A 46 2.65 -7.55 27.74
C ALA A 46 3.35 -6.81 26.58
N LEU A 47 2.81 -6.93 25.35
CA LEU A 47 3.33 -6.21 24.17
C LEU A 47 2.73 -4.81 24.02
N VAL A 48 1.69 -4.46 24.79
CA VAL A 48 0.96 -3.19 24.67
C VAL A 48 1.51 -2.18 25.67
N ASP A 49 2.01 -1.06 25.19
CA ASP A 49 2.42 0.08 26.03
C ASP A 49 1.24 0.93 26.50
N GLY A 50 0.16 0.97 25.68
CA GLY A 50 -1.02 1.76 26.00
C GLY A 50 -2.10 1.66 24.92
N TYR A 51 -3.23 2.30 25.17
CA TYR A 51 -4.30 2.44 24.19
C TYR A 51 -5.07 3.75 24.39
N GLU A 52 -5.65 4.24 23.30
CA GLU A 52 -6.55 5.40 23.27
C GLU A 52 -7.95 4.98 22.84
N ILE A 53 -8.96 5.67 23.35
CA ILE A 53 -10.36 5.48 23.00
C ILE A 53 -10.79 6.68 22.15
N GLU A 54 -10.97 6.48 20.84
CA GLU A 54 -11.48 7.55 19.97
C GLU A 54 -12.99 7.73 20.10
N LYS A 55 -13.72 6.64 20.20
CA LYS A 55 -15.17 6.63 20.30
C LYS A 55 -15.64 5.43 21.12
N GLU A 56 -16.54 5.69 22.05
CA GLU A 56 -17.08 4.69 22.98
C GLU A 56 -18.62 4.74 23.00
N LEU A 57 -19.25 3.58 22.92
CA LEU A 57 -20.69 3.40 23.11
C LEU A 57 -20.92 2.29 24.12
N VAL A 58 -21.52 2.64 25.24
CA VAL A 58 -21.77 1.73 26.37
C VAL A 58 -23.27 1.55 26.59
N SER A 59 -23.72 0.31 26.76
CA SER A 59 -25.05 -0.03 27.25
C SER A 59 -24.94 -1.02 28.41
N LEU A 60 -26.06 -1.38 29.01
CA LEU A 60 -26.09 -2.27 30.20
C LEU A 60 -25.33 -3.60 29.99
N THR A 61 -25.33 -4.14 28.75
CA THR A 61 -24.75 -5.45 28.43
C THR A 61 -23.82 -5.43 27.20
N ARG A 62 -23.69 -4.30 26.53
CA ARG A 62 -22.90 -4.16 25.29
C ARG A 62 -21.90 -3.02 25.42
N TYR A 63 -20.73 -3.25 24.84
CA TYR A 63 -19.66 -2.28 24.70
C TYR A 63 -19.17 -2.29 23.27
N ARG A 64 -19.05 -1.12 22.67
CA ARG A 64 -18.48 -0.90 21.34
C ARG A 64 -17.57 0.31 21.39
N ALA A 65 -16.34 0.17 20.90
CA ALA A 65 -15.39 1.28 20.87
C ALA A 65 -14.47 1.20 19.65
N ASN A 66 -14.00 2.36 19.21
CA ASN A 66 -12.86 2.48 18.33
C ASN A 66 -11.63 2.71 19.22
N LEU A 67 -10.63 1.84 19.07
CA LEU A 67 -9.46 1.81 19.94
C LEU A 67 -8.19 1.88 19.09
N ILE A 68 -7.25 2.71 19.54
CA ILE A 68 -5.88 2.73 19.01
C ILE A 68 -4.98 2.09 20.05
N PHE A 69 -4.23 1.06 19.68
CA PHE A 69 -3.28 0.38 20.54
C PHE A 69 -1.85 0.73 20.17
N TYR A 70 -1.04 1.05 21.17
CA TYR A 70 0.39 1.31 21.04
C TYR A 70 1.17 0.08 21.53
N PHE A 71 1.96 -0.49 20.63
CA PHE A 71 2.76 -1.67 20.94
C PHE A 71 4.22 -1.31 21.18
N ASN A 72 4.83 -2.01 22.13
CA ASN A 72 6.23 -1.88 22.45
C ASN A 72 7.10 -2.40 21.31
N LYS A 73 7.79 -1.50 20.61
CA LYS A 73 8.61 -1.82 19.44
C LYS A 73 9.68 -2.88 19.75
N ILE A 74 10.37 -2.74 20.89
CA ILE A 74 11.45 -3.65 21.28
C ILE A 74 10.91 -5.05 21.52
N MET A 75 9.78 -5.16 22.20
CA MET A 75 9.15 -6.46 22.51
C MET A 75 8.61 -7.15 21.25
N VAL A 76 7.99 -6.39 20.32
CA VAL A 76 7.51 -6.93 19.04
C VAL A 76 8.68 -7.40 18.18
N ARG A 77 9.76 -6.62 18.07
CA ARG A 77 10.99 -7.04 17.37
C ARG A 77 11.55 -8.34 17.96
N LYS A 78 11.70 -8.39 19.29
CA LYS A 78 12.19 -9.57 20.00
C LYS A 78 11.31 -10.80 19.75
N LEU A 79 9.99 -10.65 19.72
CA LEU A 79 9.04 -11.71 19.40
C LEU A 79 9.30 -12.30 18.00
N LEU A 80 9.47 -11.44 16.99
CA LEU A 80 9.73 -11.87 15.61
C LEU A 80 11.13 -12.47 15.43
N GLN A 81 12.16 -11.85 16.03
CA GLN A 81 13.54 -12.34 16.03
C GLN A 81 13.69 -13.73 16.65
N GLN A 82 13.11 -13.95 17.82
CA GLN A 82 13.17 -15.23 18.52
C GLN A 82 12.58 -16.41 17.71
N ARG A 83 11.75 -16.09 16.71
CA ARG A 83 11.13 -17.07 15.82
C ARG A 83 11.74 -17.09 14.42
N ASN A 84 12.83 -16.32 14.19
CA ASN A 84 13.45 -16.15 12.89
C ASN A 84 12.48 -15.69 11.79
N ILE A 85 11.44 -14.93 12.14
CA ILE A 85 10.47 -14.39 11.19
C ILE A 85 11.06 -13.13 10.58
N ARG A 86 11.14 -13.10 9.25
CA ARG A 86 11.61 -11.93 8.50
C ARG A 86 10.55 -10.84 8.51
N PHE A 87 10.93 -9.61 8.76
CA PHE A 87 10.02 -8.49 8.75
C PHE A 87 10.70 -7.21 8.26
N ALA A 88 9.88 -6.29 7.77
CA ALA A 88 10.25 -4.91 7.46
C ALA A 88 9.49 -3.98 8.40
N GLU A 89 10.11 -2.91 8.84
CA GLU A 89 9.50 -1.92 9.74
C GLU A 89 9.53 -0.52 9.14
N THR A 90 10.41 -0.33 8.18
CA THR A 90 10.65 0.93 7.51
C THR A 90 9.47 1.29 6.60
N ARG A 91 8.86 2.46 6.83
CA ARG A 91 7.82 2.99 5.95
C ARG A 91 8.48 3.62 4.71
N SER A 92 7.89 3.46 3.53
CA SER A 92 8.35 4.17 2.33
C SER A 92 7.91 5.63 2.34
N SER A 93 8.51 6.44 1.47
CA SER A 93 7.87 7.67 1.00
C SER A 93 6.57 7.34 0.28
N ASP A 94 5.71 8.35 0.09
CA ASP A 94 4.47 8.20 -0.65
C ASP A 94 4.75 7.77 -2.10
N VAL A 95 3.94 6.85 -2.61
CA VAL A 95 3.99 6.35 -3.98
C VAL A 95 2.73 6.78 -4.72
N LEU A 96 2.90 7.44 -5.86
CA LEU A 96 1.79 7.88 -6.70
C LEU A 96 1.27 6.70 -7.53
N VAL A 97 -0.05 6.46 -7.48
CA VAL A 97 -0.69 5.40 -8.28
C VAL A 97 -1.49 6.02 -9.41
N VAL A 98 -1.16 5.65 -10.64
CA VAL A 98 -1.83 6.09 -11.87
C VAL A 98 -2.70 4.93 -12.38
N PRO A 99 -4.02 4.96 -12.19
CA PRO A 99 -4.91 3.85 -12.52
C PRO A 99 -5.39 3.94 -13.97
N VAL A 100 -4.85 3.10 -14.86
CA VAL A 100 -5.27 2.99 -16.26
C VAL A 100 -6.23 1.81 -16.41
N PHE A 101 -7.30 2.00 -17.18
CA PHE A 101 -8.32 0.98 -17.40
C PHE A 101 -8.68 0.84 -18.87
N ASP A 102 -8.82 -0.41 -19.32
CA ASP A 102 -9.32 -0.75 -20.65
C ASP A 102 -10.33 -1.90 -20.53
N ALA A 103 -11.53 -1.69 -21.03
CA ALA A 103 -12.58 -2.71 -21.10
C ALA A 103 -12.88 -3.17 -22.54
N GLY A 104 -11.93 -2.96 -23.47
CA GLY A 104 -12.05 -3.25 -24.86
C GLY A 104 -12.41 -2.05 -25.75
N ASP A 105 -12.74 -0.91 -25.14
CA ASP A 105 -13.10 0.34 -25.84
C ASP A 105 -11.90 1.33 -25.94
N GLY A 106 -10.72 0.89 -25.52
CA GLY A 106 -9.50 1.69 -25.42
C GLY A 106 -9.17 2.13 -23.99
N ALA A 107 -7.88 2.36 -23.76
CA ALA A 107 -7.37 2.71 -22.45
C ALA A 107 -7.85 4.09 -21.99
N THR A 108 -8.31 4.17 -20.74
CA THR A 108 -8.79 5.39 -20.07
C THR A 108 -8.03 5.64 -18.79
N LEU A 109 -7.76 6.89 -18.45
CA LEU A 109 -7.05 7.29 -17.24
C LEU A 109 -7.88 8.24 -16.37
N TRP A 110 -8.36 9.33 -16.96
CA TRP A 110 -9.03 10.43 -16.24
C TRP A 110 -10.57 10.40 -16.31
N PHE A 111 -11.12 9.38 -16.99
CA PHE A 111 -12.56 9.30 -17.19
C PHE A 111 -13.31 9.14 -15.86
N GLU A 112 -14.27 10.03 -15.58
CA GLU A 112 -15.15 9.95 -14.42
C GLU A 112 -16.63 9.89 -14.84
N PRO A 113 -17.42 9.04 -14.17
CA PRO A 113 -17.06 8.09 -13.12
C PRO A 113 -16.54 6.77 -13.70
N GLY A 114 -15.22 6.54 -13.62
CA GLY A 114 -14.59 5.30 -14.06
C GLY A 114 -14.65 4.22 -12.96
N ASP A 115 -15.03 3.01 -13.33
CA ASP A 115 -15.16 1.89 -12.37
C ASP A 115 -13.81 1.58 -11.69
N TRP A 116 -12.70 1.63 -12.45
CA TRP A 116 -11.36 1.36 -11.93
C TRP A 116 -10.88 2.44 -10.95
N ARG A 117 -11.03 3.70 -11.33
CA ARG A 117 -10.71 4.82 -10.44
C ARG A 117 -11.56 4.80 -9.18
N THR A 118 -12.85 4.47 -9.31
CA THR A 118 -13.77 4.32 -8.16
C THR A 118 -13.30 3.21 -7.23
N ALA A 119 -12.87 2.06 -7.76
CA ALA A 119 -12.31 0.97 -6.95
C ALA A 119 -11.06 1.42 -6.16
N TRP A 120 -10.20 2.23 -6.76
CA TRP A 120 -9.05 2.82 -6.07
C TRP A 120 -9.44 3.84 -4.99
N LEU A 121 -10.45 4.68 -5.25
CA LEU A 121 -10.92 5.71 -4.30
C LEU A 121 -11.68 5.10 -3.11
N THR A 122 -12.42 4.02 -3.34
CA THR A 122 -13.23 3.35 -2.32
C THR A 122 -12.46 2.25 -1.56
N ARG A 123 -11.19 2.00 -1.93
CA ARG A 123 -10.39 1.01 -1.22
C ARG A 123 -10.31 1.32 0.26
N PRO A 124 -10.21 0.31 1.13
CA PRO A 124 -9.89 0.53 2.54
C PRO A 124 -8.59 1.33 2.70
N ALA A 125 -8.52 2.15 3.74
CA ALA A 125 -7.29 2.88 4.05
C ALA A 125 -6.10 1.91 4.10
N ASN A 126 -5.03 2.24 3.38
CA ASN A 126 -3.83 1.43 3.40
C ASN A 126 -3.09 1.63 4.73
N GLU A 127 -3.13 0.63 5.57
CA GLU A 127 -2.39 0.58 6.84
C GLU A 127 -0.99 -0.06 6.68
N GLY A 128 -0.54 -0.28 5.45
CA GLY A 128 0.74 -0.89 5.10
C GLY A 128 1.95 0.00 5.36
N LEU A 129 3.10 -0.45 4.87
CA LEU A 129 4.38 0.28 4.93
C LEU A 129 4.57 1.23 3.74
N VAL A 130 3.77 1.06 2.67
CA VAL A 130 3.81 1.88 1.46
C VAL A 130 2.56 2.74 1.35
N PRO A 131 2.62 4.02 1.69
CA PRO A 131 1.48 4.91 1.47
C PRO A 131 1.25 5.10 -0.03
N LEU A 132 0.02 4.85 -0.47
CA LEU A 132 -0.38 5.00 -1.86
C LEU A 132 -1.30 6.21 -2.00
N ILE A 133 -0.93 7.15 -2.83
CA ILE A 133 -1.74 8.33 -3.16
C ILE A 133 -2.20 8.27 -4.61
N LEU A 134 -3.35 8.88 -4.88
CA LEU A 134 -3.92 8.97 -6.22
C LEU A 134 -3.85 10.42 -6.70
N PRO A 135 -3.57 10.67 -7.97
CA PRO A 135 -3.68 12.00 -8.53
C PRO A 135 -5.13 12.47 -8.51
N LEU A 136 -5.33 13.78 -8.42
CA LEU A 136 -6.67 14.38 -8.36
C LEU A 136 -7.47 14.17 -9.65
N GLY A 137 -6.78 14.06 -10.80
CA GLY A 137 -7.42 13.99 -12.11
C GLY A 137 -7.95 15.33 -12.58
N ASP A 138 -7.30 16.41 -12.14
CA ASP A 138 -7.66 17.76 -12.57
C ASP A 138 -7.08 18.09 -13.97
N VAL A 139 -7.38 19.29 -14.46
CA VAL A 139 -6.94 19.74 -15.79
C VAL A 139 -5.42 19.69 -15.95
N MET A 140 -4.67 19.92 -14.87
CA MET A 140 -3.20 19.87 -14.91
C MET A 140 -2.68 18.43 -15.01
N ASP A 141 -3.32 17.48 -14.31
CA ASP A 141 -3.00 16.06 -14.44
C ASP A 141 -3.29 15.56 -15.87
N MET A 142 -4.46 15.95 -16.41
CA MET A 142 -4.87 15.60 -17.78
C MET A 142 -3.92 16.17 -18.84
N ALA A 143 -3.39 17.38 -18.60
CA ALA A 143 -2.41 18.01 -19.48
C ALA A 143 -1.00 17.41 -19.36
N THR A 144 -0.70 16.73 -18.23
CA THR A 144 0.63 16.16 -17.97
C THR A 144 0.78 14.80 -18.61
N ILE A 145 -0.26 13.95 -18.61
CA ILE A 145 -0.18 12.58 -19.11
C ILE A 145 -1.54 12.07 -19.62
N GLU A 146 -1.52 11.42 -20.77
CA GLU A 146 -2.65 10.68 -21.32
C GLU A 146 -2.54 9.17 -21.03
N ALA A 147 -3.65 8.43 -21.23
CA ALA A 147 -3.68 6.99 -20.97
C ALA A 147 -2.66 6.21 -21.83
N ALA A 148 -2.50 6.58 -23.08
CA ALA A 148 -1.54 5.96 -24.00
C ALA A 148 -0.09 6.18 -23.55
N GLU A 149 0.23 7.37 -23.03
CA GLU A 149 1.54 7.72 -22.50
C GLU A 149 1.81 7.00 -21.16
N ALA A 150 0.79 6.83 -20.34
CA ALA A 150 0.89 6.08 -19.08
C ALA A 150 1.18 4.58 -19.33
N LEU A 151 0.66 4.01 -20.43
CA LEU A 151 0.92 2.62 -20.83
C LEU A 151 2.27 2.47 -21.57
N ALA A 152 2.74 3.51 -22.24
CA ALA A 152 4.05 3.53 -22.83
C ALA A 152 5.11 3.82 -21.73
N PRO A 153 6.36 3.32 -21.86
CA PRO A 153 7.39 3.59 -20.84
C PRO A 153 7.93 5.03 -20.93
N SER A 154 7.05 6.02 -21.09
CA SER A 154 7.41 7.44 -21.06
C SER A 154 7.73 7.87 -19.64
N HIS A 155 9.01 7.80 -19.30
CA HIS A 155 9.54 8.15 -17.97
C HIS A 155 9.29 9.62 -17.61
N GLU A 156 9.38 10.51 -18.58
CA GLU A 156 9.38 11.95 -18.33
C GLU A 156 8.01 12.45 -17.83
N ALA A 157 6.91 12.06 -18.49
CA ALA A 157 5.57 12.46 -18.11
C ALA A 157 5.18 11.88 -16.72
N LEU A 158 5.54 10.61 -16.46
CA LEU A 158 5.29 9.97 -15.14
C LEU A 158 6.09 10.63 -14.02
N LEU A 159 7.36 10.97 -14.26
CA LEU A 159 8.19 11.67 -13.28
C LEU A 159 7.73 13.11 -13.07
N GLY A 160 7.29 13.81 -14.12
CA GLY A 160 6.68 15.13 -13.98
C GLY A 160 5.41 15.12 -13.12
N LEU A 161 4.57 14.09 -13.31
CA LEU A 161 3.40 13.89 -12.44
C LEU A 161 3.81 13.58 -11.00
N ALA A 162 4.83 12.74 -10.79
CA ALA A 162 5.37 12.43 -9.46
C ALA A 162 5.87 13.68 -8.74
N GLU A 163 6.62 14.54 -9.42
CA GLU A 163 7.15 15.79 -8.87
C GLU A 163 6.02 16.72 -8.39
N ARG A 164 4.94 16.82 -9.18
CA ARG A 164 3.75 17.60 -8.80
C ARG A 164 3.14 17.15 -7.47
N TYR A 165 3.15 15.85 -7.21
CA TYR A 165 2.61 15.26 -5.96
C TYR A 165 3.67 15.08 -4.86
N GLY A 166 4.89 15.59 -5.06
CA GLY A 166 5.99 15.47 -4.10
C GLY A 166 6.45 14.02 -3.87
N THR A 167 6.17 13.12 -4.83
CA THR A 167 6.59 11.74 -4.77
C THR A 167 7.84 11.49 -5.62
N ARG A 168 8.55 10.40 -5.35
CA ARG A 168 9.74 9.99 -6.11
C ARG A 168 9.51 8.72 -6.92
N GLU A 169 8.32 8.18 -6.80
CA GLU A 169 7.96 6.89 -7.37
C GLU A 169 6.50 6.88 -7.83
N VAL A 170 6.29 6.29 -8.99
CA VAL A 170 4.96 6.10 -9.60
C VAL A 170 4.73 4.62 -9.84
N VAL A 171 3.52 4.18 -9.56
CA VAL A 171 3.01 2.87 -9.97
C VAL A 171 1.88 3.08 -10.95
N VAL A 172 2.09 2.74 -12.22
CA VAL A 172 1.01 2.66 -13.19
C VAL A 172 0.29 1.33 -12.97
N ALA A 173 -0.96 1.42 -12.54
CA ALA A 173 -1.83 0.29 -12.22
C ALA A 173 -2.82 0.08 -13.37
N SER A 174 -2.42 -0.70 -14.38
CA SER A 174 -3.25 -0.93 -15.56
C SER A 174 -4.10 -2.19 -15.38
N ALA A 175 -5.37 -2.10 -15.72
CA ALA A 175 -6.31 -3.21 -15.69
C ALA A 175 -7.03 -3.33 -17.04
N PHE A 176 -6.86 -4.50 -17.68
CA PHE A 176 -7.46 -4.83 -18.98
C PHE A 176 -8.51 -5.91 -18.73
N LEU A 177 -9.79 -5.54 -18.94
CA LEU A 177 -10.93 -6.43 -18.71
C LEU A 177 -11.38 -7.03 -20.02
N ASP A 178 -11.20 -8.34 -20.16
CA ASP A 178 -11.72 -9.13 -21.25
C ASP A 178 -12.97 -9.87 -20.78
N LEU A 179 -14.13 -9.48 -21.31
CA LEU A 179 -15.40 -10.10 -21.01
C LEU A 179 -15.60 -11.30 -21.97
N PRO A 180 -16.05 -12.45 -21.47
CA PRO A 180 -16.41 -13.56 -22.36
C PRO A 180 -17.52 -13.10 -23.31
N GLU A 181 -17.39 -13.47 -24.59
CA GLU A 181 -18.47 -13.24 -25.55
C GLU A 181 -19.78 -13.81 -24.98
N PRO A 182 -20.87 -13.06 -25.05
CA PRO A 182 -22.15 -13.60 -24.64
C PRO A 182 -22.40 -14.86 -25.46
N ALA A 183 -22.59 -16.00 -24.79
CA ALA A 183 -22.96 -17.24 -25.46
C ALA A 183 -24.16 -16.93 -26.35
N VAL A 184 -23.99 -17.01 -27.66
CA VAL A 184 -25.06 -16.87 -28.63
C VAL A 184 -26.03 -18.00 -28.30
N ARG A 185 -27.13 -17.66 -27.64
CA ARG A 185 -28.23 -18.60 -27.51
C ARG A 185 -28.82 -18.73 -28.89
N ASP A 186 -28.53 -19.84 -29.55
CA ASP A 186 -29.22 -20.34 -30.73
C ASP A 186 -30.66 -20.75 -30.31
N ASP A 187 -31.43 -19.82 -29.82
CA ASP A 187 -32.88 -19.97 -29.74
C ASP A 187 -33.48 -19.58 -31.08
N LEU A 188 -33.09 -20.29 -32.13
CA LEU A 188 -33.83 -20.37 -33.35
C LEU A 188 -34.95 -21.41 -33.18
N ASP A 189 -35.89 -21.10 -32.30
CA ASP A 189 -37.23 -21.72 -32.46
C ASP A 189 -37.97 -21.01 -33.60
N VAL A 190 -37.63 -21.47 -34.80
CA VAL A 190 -38.45 -21.19 -35.98
C VAL A 190 -39.67 -22.09 -35.91
N ASN A 191 -40.75 -21.61 -35.33
CA ASN A 191 -42.01 -22.25 -35.61
C ASN A 191 -43.16 -21.25 -35.75
N ALA A 192 -43.80 -21.41 -36.90
CA ALA A 192 -45.17 -21.04 -37.24
C ALA A 192 -45.43 -19.69 -37.90
N ALA A 193 -45.40 -19.74 -39.21
CA ALA A 193 -46.51 -19.45 -40.13
C ALA A 193 -47.59 -18.46 -39.66
N GLY A 194 -47.70 -17.36 -40.39
CA GLY A 194 -48.87 -16.47 -40.37
C GLY A 194 -48.75 -15.38 -41.43
N VAL A 195 -49.25 -15.70 -42.63
CA VAL A 195 -49.42 -14.83 -43.79
C VAL A 195 -50.39 -13.69 -43.49
N SER A 196 -50.11 -12.48 -43.93
CA SER A 196 -50.93 -11.57 -44.79
C SER A 196 -50.44 -10.13 -44.64
N ASP A 197 -49.94 -9.60 -45.65
CA ASP A 197 -50.52 -8.76 -46.72
C ASP A 197 -50.65 -7.25 -46.42
N ALA A 198 -50.08 -6.50 -47.36
CA ALA A 198 -50.45 -5.18 -47.85
C ALA A 198 -49.89 -3.89 -47.21
N SER A 199 -49.01 -3.31 -48.00
CA SER A 199 -49.00 -1.90 -48.50
C SER A 199 -48.82 -0.73 -47.53
N ASP A 200 -47.84 0.02 -47.67
CA ASP A 200 -47.67 1.34 -48.29
C ASP A 200 -46.51 2.14 -47.66
N THR A 201 -45.65 2.64 -48.49
CA THR A 201 -44.65 3.66 -48.22
C THR A 201 -45.30 5.06 -48.09
N PRO A 202 -44.70 6.09 -47.46
CA PRO A 202 -43.51 6.75 -48.00
C PRO A 202 -42.47 7.34 -46.98
N VAL A 203 -41.26 7.37 -47.45
CA VAL A 203 -40.17 8.39 -47.36
C VAL A 203 -40.32 9.51 -46.36
N GLY A 204 -39.36 9.62 -45.47
CA GLY A 204 -39.07 10.79 -44.66
C GLY A 204 -37.65 10.76 -44.13
N ASP A 205 -36.78 11.59 -44.74
CA ASP A 205 -35.42 11.94 -44.31
C ASP A 205 -35.41 12.45 -42.84
N ALA A 206 -34.57 11.86 -41.99
CA ALA A 206 -34.13 12.51 -40.77
C ALA A 206 -32.73 11.98 -40.40
N ALA A 207 -31.79 12.90 -40.43
CA ALA A 207 -30.42 12.71 -40.04
C ALA A 207 -30.23 12.09 -38.66
N GLU A 208 -29.65 10.91 -38.60
CA GLU A 208 -29.23 10.27 -37.37
C GLU A 208 -27.92 10.90 -36.90
N THR A 209 -27.98 11.79 -35.90
CA THR A 209 -26.89 12.07 -35.02
C THR A 209 -26.70 10.88 -34.08
N GLY A 210 -25.75 10.02 -34.41
CA GLY A 210 -25.41 8.87 -33.61
C GLY A 210 -24.79 9.27 -32.28
N VAL A 211 -25.64 9.41 -31.26
CA VAL A 211 -25.19 9.36 -29.86
C VAL A 211 -25.02 7.89 -29.52
N SER A 212 -23.78 7.41 -29.61
CA SER A 212 -23.41 6.10 -29.10
C SER A 212 -23.66 6.04 -27.60
N ASN A 213 -24.82 5.51 -27.26
CA ASN A 213 -25.22 5.23 -25.89
C ASN A 213 -24.48 3.96 -25.47
N SER A 214 -23.24 4.09 -25.01
CA SER A 214 -22.49 2.98 -24.44
C SER A 214 -23.23 2.48 -23.21
N ARG A 215 -24.06 1.47 -23.43
CA ARG A 215 -24.76 0.70 -22.42
C ARG A 215 -23.71 0.13 -21.47
N ARG A 216 -23.56 0.73 -20.29
CA ARG A 216 -22.82 0.14 -19.18
C ARG A 216 -23.37 -1.26 -18.92
N VAL A 217 -22.64 -2.29 -19.34
CA VAL A 217 -22.97 -3.66 -19.03
C VAL A 217 -22.71 -3.88 -17.54
N ARG A 218 -23.76 -3.69 -16.73
CA ARG A 218 -23.79 -4.06 -15.31
C ARG A 218 -24.14 -5.55 -15.15
N GLY A 219 -23.46 -6.42 -15.90
CA GLY A 219 -23.68 -7.86 -15.82
C GLY A 219 -22.67 -8.52 -14.86
N PRO A 220 -22.95 -9.76 -14.40
CA PRO A 220 -21.96 -10.55 -13.68
C PRO A 220 -20.75 -10.78 -14.57
N VAL A 221 -19.55 -10.69 -14.00
CA VAL A 221 -18.25 -10.89 -14.68
C VAL A 221 -17.78 -12.35 -14.59
N GLU A 222 -18.72 -13.29 -14.52
CA GLU A 222 -18.40 -14.72 -14.48
C GLU A 222 -17.59 -15.12 -15.72
N GLY A 223 -16.40 -15.69 -15.48
CA GLY A 223 -15.49 -16.09 -16.54
C GLY A 223 -14.72 -14.96 -17.21
N ALA A 224 -14.95 -13.69 -16.83
CA ALA A 224 -14.15 -12.58 -17.33
C ALA A 224 -12.68 -12.77 -16.93
N ASN A 225 -11.77 -12.37 -17.81
CA ASN A 225 -10.34 -12.31 -17.52
C ASN A 225 -9.94 -10.85 -17.28
N LEU A 226 -9.30 -10.58 -16.16
CA LEU A 226 -8.75 -9.28 -15.85
C LEU A 226 -7.23 -9.42 -15.80
N GLN A 227 -6.56 -8.83 -16.79
CA GLN A 227 -5.11 -8.71 -16.79
C GLN A 227 -4.72 -7.45 -16.05
N LEU A 228 -3.82 -7.59 -15.09
CA LEU A 228 -3.22 -6.49 -14.35
C LEU A 228 -1.78 -6.31 -14.82
N ILE A 229 -1.40 -5.10 -15.19
CA ILE A 229 0.00 -4.73 -15.46
C ILE A 229 0.38 -3.67 -14.44
N ILE A 230 1.38 -3.99 -13.64
CA ILE A 230 1.91 -3.11 -12.59
C ILE A 230 3.27 -2.62 -13.10
N HIS A 231 3.33 -1.37 -13.53
CA HIS A 231 4.56 -0.75 -13.97
C HIS A 231 5.04 0.25 -12.93
N ARG A 232 6.21 -0.01 -12.37
CA ARG A 232 6.82 0.80 -11.32
C ARG A 232 7.94 1.64 -11.90
N VAL A 233 7.89 2.94 -11.70
CA VAL A 233 8.84 3.93 -12.20
C VAL A 233 9.34 4.79 -11.06
N GLY A 234 10.63 4.81 -10.86
CA GLY A 234 11.30 5.68 -9.89
C GLY A 234 12.67 6.09 -10.40
N ALA A 235 13.35 6.99 -9.73
CA ALA A 235 14.64 7.56 -10.16
C ALA A 235 15.74 6.50 -10.43
N LYS A 236 15.65 5.32 -9.81
CA LYS A 236 16.64 4.22 -9.92
C LYS A 236 16.00 2.86 -10.12
N THR A 237 14.67 2.77 -10.17
CA THR A 237 13.94 1.49 -10.23
C THR A 237 12.94 1.53 -11.35
N GLN A 238 12.98 0.51 -12.20
CA GLN A 238 11.94 0.25 -13.18
C GLN A 238 11.63 -1.24 -13.14
N SER A 239 10.37 -1.57 -13.01
CA SER A 239 9.92 -2.97 -13.08
C SER A 239 8.52 -3.03 -13.66
N THR A 240 8.23 -4.13 -14.36
CA THR A 240 6.90 -4.42 -14.87
C THR A 240 6.53 -5.83 -14.46
N THR A 241 5.35 -5.98 -13.88
CA THR A 241 4.80 -7.28 -13.49
C THR A 241 3.40 -7.42 -14.09
N SER A 242 3.08 -8.61 -14.59
CA SER A 242 1.76 -8.94 -15.11
C SER A 242 1.14 -10.04 -14.27
N GLU A 243 -0.11 -9.86 -13.87
CA GLU A 243 -0.92 -10.84 -13.14
C GLU A 243 -2.28 -10.98 -13.80
N PHE A 244 -2.91 -12.16 -13.63
CA PHE A 244 -4.24 -12.43 -14.15
C PHE A 244 -5.20 -12.78 -13.02
N LEU A 245 -6.38 -12.17 -13.06
CA LEU A 245 -7.49 -12.51 -12.18
C LEU A 245 -8.66 -13.00 -13.02
N ARG A 246 -9.31 -14.05 -12.57
CA ARG A 246 -10.54 -14.54 -13.18
C ARG A 246 -11.75 -14.15 -12.34
N GLY A 247 -12.80 -13.67 -12.98
CA GLY A 247 -14.07 -13.41 -12.35
C GLY A 247 -14.67 -14.69 -11.76
N ALA A 248 -15.04 -14.63 -10.48
CA ALA A 248 -15.68 -15.76 -9.80
C ALA A 248 -17.16 -15.83 -10.16
N GLN A 249 -17.78 -17.00 -9.87
CA GLN A 249 -19.21 -17.18 -10.07
C GLN A 249 -20.01 -16.14 -9.30
N SER A 250 -20.92 -15.47 -9.98
CA SER A 250 -21.77 -14.40 -9.42
C SER A 250 -21.02 -13.17 -8.88
N GLU A 251 -19.73 -13.03 -9.19
CA GLU A 251 -18.95 -11.84 -8.81
C GLU A 251 -19.39 -10.63 -9.64
N SER A 252 -19.59 -9.49 -8.97
CA SER A 252 -19.84 -8.23 -9.66
C SER A 252 -18.54 -7.62 -10.18
N ARG A 253 -18.62 -6.80 -11.23
CA ARG A 253 -17.48 -6.04 -11.77
C ARG A 253 -16.79 -5.21 -10.70
N GLU A 254 -17.55 -4.54 -9.84
CA GLU A 254 -17.04 -3.75 -8.74
C GLU A 254 -16.22 -4.61 -7.75
N SER A 255 -16.72 -5.82 -7.43
CA SER A 255 -16.01 -6.76 -6.54
C SER A 255 -14.71 -7.27 -7.17
N LEU A 256 -14.72 -7.63 -8.45
CA LEU A 256 -13.53 -8.05 -9.18
C LEU A 256 -12.47 -6.93 -9.21
N LEU A 257 -12.89 -5.70 -9.52
CA LEU A 257 -11.99 -4.56 -9.54
C LEU A 257 -11.46 -4.21 -8.14
N ALA A 258 -12.30 -4.28 -7.10
CA ALA A 258 -11.85 -4.09 -5.72
C ALA A 258 -10.81 -5.14 -5.30
N ARG A 259 -11.01 -6.41 -5.68
CA ARG A 259 -10.04 -7.49 -5.45
C ARG A 259 -8.74 -7.26 -6.23
N ALA A 260 -8.83 -6.74 -7.45
CA ALA A 260 -7.67 -6.36 -8.26
C ALA A 260 -6.85 -5.24 -7.60
N VAL A 261 -7.50 -4.20 -7.07
CA VAL A 261 -6.82 -3.15 -6.30
C VAL A 261 -6.08 -3.73 -5.10
N GLN A 262 -6.73 -4.61 -4.33
CA GLN A 262 -6.09 -5.27 -3.19
C GLN A 262 -4.86 -6.09 -3.61
N ARG A 263 -4.92 -6.76 -4.76
CA ARG A 263 -3.81 -7.53 -5.30
C ARG A 263 -2.61 -6.64 -5.66
N ILE A 264 -2.86 -5.51 -6.32
CA ILE A 264 -1.80 -4.53 -6.66
C ILE A 264 -1.20 -3.94 -5.38
N VAL A 265 -2.02 -3.55 -4.41
CA VAL A 265 -1.54 -3.05 -3.11
C VAL A 265 -0.64 -4.07 -2.42
N ALA A 266 -1.06 -5.34 -2.36
CA ALA A 266 -0.29 -6.42 -1.77
C ALA A 266 1.05 -6.64 -2.52
N HIS A 267 1.05 -6.55 -3.86
CA HIS A 267 2.26 -6.66 -4.67
C HIS A 267 3.27 -5.55 -4.35
N VAL A 268 2.82 -4.29 -4.31
CA VAL A 268 3.68 -3.13 -3.99
C VAL A 268 4.23 -3.24 -2.57
N GLU A 269 3.40 -3.61 -1.60
CA GLU A 269 3.78 -3.84 -0.21
C GLU A 269 4.81 -4.97 -0.08
N SER A 270 4.58 -6.10 -0.76
CA SER A 270 5.50 -7.23 -0.73
C SER A 270 6.87 -6.88 -1.30
N GLY A 271 6.91 -6.19 -2.44
CA GLY A 271 8.15 -5.71 -3.04
C GLY A 271 8.94 -4.79 -2.11
N TRP A 272 8.25 -3.85 -1.45
CA TRP A 272 8.88 -2.98 -0.45
C TRP A 272 9.42 -3.76 0.74
N LYS A 273 8.61 -4.65 1.32
CA LYS A 273 9.03 -5.49 2.45
C LYS A 273 10.24 -6.33 2.10
N GLN A 274 10.26 -7.00 0.93
CA GLN A 274 11.39 -7.82 0.49
C GLN A 274 12.69 -7.01 0.38
N ALA A 275 12.60 -5.78 -0.18
CA ALA A 275 13.75 -4.89 -0.31
C ALA A 275 14.26 -4.36 1.05
N ASN A 276 13.37 -4.28 2.06
CA ASN A 276 13.64 -3.66 3.36
C ASN A 276 13.57 -4.65 4.53
N ILE A 277 13.69 -5.95 4.27
CA ILE A 277 13.78 -6.97 5.33
C ILE A 277 14.97 -6.65 6.23
N LEU A 278 14.70 -6.58 7.54
CA LEU A 278 15.76 -6.50 8.53
C LEU A 278 16.47 -7.86 8.61
N ARG A 279 17.71 -7.88 8.16
CA ARG A 279 18.57 -9.08 8.17
C ARG A 279 19.31 -9.15 9.50
N PHE A 280 18.72 -9.78 10.50
CA PHE A 280 19.30 -9.90 11.85
C PHE A 280 20.52 -10.83 11.95
N GLY A 281 20.87 -11.54 10.89
CA GLY A 281 21.99 -12.51 10.90
C GLY A 281 23.38 -11.89 10.65
N ARG A 282 23.45 -10.64 10.24
CA ARG A 282 24.71 -9.96 9.94
C ARG A 282 24.75 -8.61 10.64
N GLU A 283 25.56 -8.54 11.70
CA GLU A 283 25.88 -7.28 12.34
C GLU A 283 27.04 -6.63 11.60
N SER A 284 26.93 -5.33 11.35
CA SER A 284 27.94 -4.47 10.79
C SER A 284 28.28 -3.38 11.79
N GLU A 285 29.53 -2.90 11.74
CA GLU A 285 30.00 -1.82 12.61
C GLU A 285 30.46 -0.64 11.77
N MET A 286 30.20 0.57 12.26
CA MET A 286 30.62 1.80 11.63
C MET A 286 30.97 2.84 12.69
N GLN A 287 32.13 3.47 12.51
CA GLN A 287 32.48 4.66 13.30
C GLN A 287 31.84 5.89 12.65
N ILE A 288 31.11 6.66 13.44
CA ILE A 288 30.47 7.90 13.01
C ILE A 288 30.87 9.05 13.94
N MET A 289 30.99 10.24 13.38
CA MET A 289 31.11 11.48 14.10
C MET A 289 29.78 12.20 14.15
N VAL A 290 29.39 12.63 15.32
CA VAL A 290 28.17 13.41 15.56
C VAL A 290 28.57 14.80 15.99
N PRO A 291 28.39 15.84 15.16
CA PRO A 291 28.60 17.23 15.57
C PRO A 291 27.64 17.62 16.68
N LEU A 292 28.08 18.36 17.66
CA LEU A 292 27.30 18.74 18.83
C LEU A 292 27.45 20.22 19.13
N ASN A 293 26.36 20.89 19.46
CA ASN A 293 26.39 22.25 20.06
C ASN A 293 26.19 22.17 21.57
N SER A 294 25.57 21.10 22.06
CA SER A 294 25.30 20.89 23.47
C SER A 294 25.27 19.41 23.85
N LEU A 295 25.32 19.11 25.15
CA LEU A 295 25.16 17.75 25.67
C LEU A 295 23.71 17.25 25.40
N ALA A 296 22.74 18.17 25.39
CA ALA A 296 21.34 17.83 25.10
C ALA A 296 21.19 17.26 23.67
N ASP A 297 21.93 17.80 22.69
CA ASP A 297 21.93 17.31 21.30
C ASP A 297 22.43 15.87 21.24
N TRP A 298 23.46 15.54 22.02
CA TRP A 298 23.95 14.16 22.12
C TRP A 298 22.87 13.21 22.68
N VAL A 299 22.20 13.61 23.77
CA VAL A 299 21.17 12.78 24.38
C VAL A 299 20.03 12.51 23.41
N GLU A 300 19.58 13.54 22.68
CA GLU A 300 18.53 13.44 21.70
C GLU A 300 18.96 12.61 20.48
N THR A 301 20.14 12.87 19.92
CA THR A 301 20.65 12.10 18.78
C THR A 301 20.82 10.62 19.16
N ARG A 302 21.37 10.34 20.34
CA ARG A 302 21.52 8.97 20.85
C ARG A 302 20.15 8.28 21.00
N ARG A 303 19.12 9.01 21.47
CA ARG A 303 17.75 8.50 21.58
C ARG A 303 17.20 8.13 20.21
N ARG A 304 17.30 9.03 19.22
CA ARG A 304 16.85 8.80 17.83
C ARG A 304 17.55 7.60 17.20
N LEU A 305 18.88 7.51 17.35
CA LEU A 305 19.65 6.38 16.84
C LEU A 305 19.18 5.04 17.43
N ARG A 306 18.89 4.99 18.73
CA ARG A 306 18.42 3.77 19.40
C ARG A 306 16.99 3.37 19.04
N GLU A 307 16.20 4.31 18.58
CA GLU A 307 14.83 4.04 18.09
C GLU A 307 14.78 3.38 16.70
N LEU A 308 15.89 3.48 15.94
CA LEU A 308 15.98 2.83 14.64
C LEU A 308 16.00 1.31 14.77
N ALA A 309 15.15 0.64 13.95
CA ALA A 309 15.07 -0.82 13.96
C ALA A 309 16.36 -1.51 13.57
N VAL A 310 17.13 -0.88 12.70
CA VAL A 310 18.38 -1.38 12.16
C VAL A 310 19.53 -1.26 13.17
N VAL A 311 19.44 -0.38 14.18
CA VAL A 311 20.53 -0.13 15.14
C VAL A 311 20.47 -1.12 16.30
N VAL A 312 21.60 -1.79 16.53
CA VAL A 312 21.81 -2.76 17.62
C VAL A 312 22.32 -2.03 18.87
N SER A 313 23.40 -1.26 18.72
CA SER A 313 23.97 -0.48 19.83
C SER A 313 24.59 0.84 19.35
N VAL A 314 24.63 1.79 20.27
CA VAL A 314 25.24 3.12 20.10
C VAL A 314 26.24 3.27 21.23
N ASP A 315 27.51 3.00 20.94
CA ASP A 315 28.59 2.96 21.91
C ASP A 315 29.46 4.22 21.76
N LEU A 316 29.47 5.06 22.79
CA LEU A 316 30.22 6.31 22.79
C LEU A 316 31.71 6.01 22.97
N ALA A 317 32.54 6.33 21.98
CA ALA A 317 33.96 6.16 22.04
C ALA A 317 34.64 7.39 22.68
N THR A 318 34.31 8.59 22.20
CA THR A 318 34.82 9.85 22.80
C THR A 318 33.77 10.95 22.73
N LEU A 319 33.75 11.83 23.70
CA LEU A 319 32.90 13.00 23.76
C LEU A 319 33.75 14.26 24.02
N SER A 320 33.56 15.25 23.17
CA SER A 320 34.20 16.57 23.30
C SER A 320 33.10 17.66 23.26
N ARG A 321 33.51 18.94 23.40
CA ARG A 321 32.56 20.06 23.38
C ARG A 321 31.79 20.19 22.05
N GLY A 322 32.42 19.83 20.94
CA GLY A 322 31.87 20.03 19.59
C GLY A 322 31.48 18.76 18.87
N GLN A 323 31.81 17.57 19.39
CA GLN A 323 31.54 16.31 18.70
C GLN A 323 31.54 15.09 19.60
N ALA A 324 30.80 14.07 19.23
CA ALA A 324 30.89 12.72 19.76
C ALA A 324 31.37 11.75 18.67
N ASN A 325 32.36 10.90 18.99
CA ASN A 325 32.71 9.77 18.14
C ASN A 325 32.01 8.51 18.69
N VAL A 326 31.31 7.83 17.83
CA VAL A 326 30.39 6.74 18.20
C VAL A 326 30.73 5.52 17.37
N LEU A 327 30.78 4.36 18.00
CA LEU A 327 30.75 3.08 17.33
C LEU A 327 29.27 2.65 17.25
N LEU A 328 28.75 2.64 16.03
CA LEU A 328 27.39 2.22 15.73
C LEU A 328 27.39 0.77 15.25
N ARG A 329 26.76 -0.12 15.99
CA ARG A 329 26.49 -1.48 15.52
C ARG A 329 25.08 -1.55 14.97
N TYR A 330 24.91 -2.17 13.80
CA TYR A 330 23.63 -2.22 13.11
C TYR A 330 23.48 -3.52 12.32
N PHE A 331 22.24 -3.89 12.03
CA PHE A 331 21.93 -5.04 11.19
C PHE A 331 21.94 -4.67 9.70
N GLY A 332 22.48 -5.58 8.89
CA GLY A 332 22.42 -5.51 7.43
C GLY A 332 23.51 -4.66 6.81
N GLU A 333 23.21 -4.12 5.63
CA GLU A 333 24.12 -3.33 4.81
C GLU A 333 23.98 -1.82 5.12
N LYS A 334 25.00 -1.05 4.72
CA LYS A 334 25.06 0.40 4.95
C LYS A 334 23.83 1.13 4.37
N GLU A 335 23.33 0.69 3.23
CA GLU A 335 22.17 1.27 2.55
C GLU A 335 20.91 1.19 3.40
N GLN A 336 20.72 0.09 4.13
CA GLN A 336 19.61 -0.07 5.08
C GLN A 336 19.73 0.88 6.28
N LEU A 337 20.96 1.06 6.79
CA LEU A 337 21.20 2.05 7.83
C LEU A 337 20.89 3.46 7.35
N MET A 338 21.37 3.86 6.17
CA MET A 338 21.13 5.18 5.59
C MET A 338 19.64 5.44 5.38
N LEU A 339 18.87 4.45 4.92
CA LEU A 339 17.43 4.57 4.77
C LEU A 339 16.74 4.77 6.12
N GLY A 340 17.11 3.99 7.13
CA GLY A 340 16.58 4.14 8.49
C GLY A 340 16.90 5.50 9.12
N LEU A 341 18.09 6.01 8.90
CA LEU A 341 18.51 7.34 9.36
C LEU A 341 17.68 8.44 8.70
N ALA A 342 17.51 8.40 7.37
CA ALA A 342 16.74 9.40 6.62
C ALA A 342 15.29 9.51 7.12
N GLN A 343 14.68 8.42 7.57
CA GLN A 343 13.31 8.43 8.12
C GLN A 343 13.22 9.08 9.51
N SER A 344 14.35 9.23 10.18
CA SER A 344 14.44 9.93 11.47
C SER A 344 15.04 11.33 11.33
N ASN A 345 14.99 11.90 10.11
CA ASN A 345 15.61 13.20 9.77
C ASN A 345 17.09 13.25 10.17
N LEU A 346 17.80 12.16 9.90
CA LEU A 346 19.23 12.03 10.10
C LEU A 346 19.87 11.65 8.76
N ALA A 347 20.95 12.32 8.37
CA ALA A 347 21.71 12.01 7.18
C ALA A 347 23.14 11.61 7.56
N LEU A 348 23.69 10.62 6.86
CA LEU A 348 25.06 10.18 7.04
C LEU A 348 25.87 10.53 5.80
N ASN A 349 26.81 11.45 5.93
CA ASN A 349 27.66 11.95 4.86
C ASN A 349 29.12 11.55 5.08
N LEU A 350 29.83 11.32 3.99
CA LEU A 350 31.27 11.04 4.05
C LEU A 350 32.03 12.37 3.87
N GLU A 351 32.61 12.86 4.95
CA GLU A 351 33.40 14.10 4.96
C GLU A 351 34.84 13.79 5.34
N SER A 352 35.79 14.15 4.48
CA SER A 352 37.24 13.94 4.71
C SER A 352 37.61 12.53 5.18
N GLY A 353 36.89 11.51 4.68
CA GLY A 353 37.12 10.10 5.02
C GLY A 353 36.44 9.62 6.30
N ASN A 354 35.69 10.47 7.00
CA ASN A 354 34.92 10.13 8.18
C ASN A 354 33.41 10.20 7.90
N TRP A 355 32.63 9.27 8.45
CA TRP A 355 31.20 9.34 8.41
C TRP A 355 30.67 10.35 9.42
N VAL A 356 30.01 11.38 8.95
CA VAL A 356 29.45 12.47 9.75
C VAL A 356 27.94 12.37 9.76
N LEU A 357 27.34 12.30 10.96
CA LEU A 357 25.90 12.31 11.13
C LEU A 357 25.42 13.76 11.20
N GLN A 358 24.51 14.12 10.30
CA GLN A 358 23.87 15.44 10.26
C GLN A 358 22.37 15.28 10.56
N THR A 359 21.79 16.26 11.22
CA THR A 359 20.34 16.39 11.35
C THR A 359 19.85 17.23 10.19
N ASP A 360 18.98 16.64 9.34
CA ASP A 360 18.17 17.44 8.41
C ASP A 360 17.20 18.28 9.25
N GLY A 361 17.41 19.62 9.21
CA GLY A 361 16.68 20.59 10.01
C GLY A 361 15.21 20.73 9.64
#